data_eed894cf4969c4351e6889ccb732e545
#
_entry.id   eed894cf4969c4351e6889ccb732e545
#
_cell.length_a   1.000
_cell.length_b   1.000
_cell.length_c   1.000
_cell.angle_alpha   90.00
_cell.angle_beta   90.00
_cell.angle_gamma   90.00
#
_symmetry.space_group_name_H-M   'P 1'
#
loop_
_entity.id
_entity.type
_entity.pdbx_description
1 polymer ?
#
loop_
_entity_poly.entity_id
_entity_poly.type
_entity_poly.pdbx_seq_one_letter_code
_entity_poly.pdbx_strand_id
1 'polypeptide(L)'
;MRFIKLLLLSGIVFGTLIFLISLLFPSTAIVERSGVIDAPMSTVYSHINDLSTWPSWNPWAAPDVAQKIEFSSPAVGKGAYYIWSGVHNEHPVSGKVTISKSEDGKELVYNLDFSSMKPMTGTFEIKPSADGNATAIQWRVETKLGMLPWWKLRGFLADKLTGPQLETGLTKLKNICEKK
;
A
#
# COMPACT_ATOMS: atom_id res chain seq x y z
N MET A 1 6.85 49.48 7.76
CA MET A 1 7.53 48.54 8.68
C MET A 1 6.60 47.86 9.70
N ARG A 2 5.63 48.55 10.32
CA ARG A 2 4.69 47.94 11.30
C ARG A 2 3.80 46.85 10.69
N PHE A 3 3.25 47.09 9.48
CA PHE A 3 2.41 46.11 8.79
C PHE A 3 3.13 44.80 8.47
N ILE A 4 4.40 44.87 8.04
CA ILE A 4 5.21 43.67 7.75
C ILE A 4 5.45 42.85 9.03
N LYS A 5 5.74 43.53 10.16
CA LYS A 5 5.91 42.84 11.45
C LYS A 5 4.63 42.16 11.93
N LEU A 6 3.46 42.83 11.76
CA LEU A 6 2.16 42.24 12.10
C LEU A 6 1.83 41.07 11.21
N LEU A 7 2.13 41.14 9.92
CA LEU A 7 1.90 40.04 8.97
C LEU A 7 2.79 38.83 9.28
N LEU A 8 4.06 39.05 9.61
CA LEU A 8 4.98 37.99 10.04
C LEU A 8 4.53 37.35 11.37
N LEU A 9 4.15 38.18 12.35
CA LEU A 9 3.65 37.67 13.63
C LEU A 9 2.37 36.85 13.45
N SER A 10 1.42 37.35 12.67
CA SER A 10 0.19 36.63 12.33
C SER A 10 0.49 35.28 11.65
N GLY A 11 1.44 35.26 10.70
CA GLY A 11 1.87 34.04 10.02
C GLY A 11 2.47 33.00 10.99
N ILE A 12 3.30 33.47 11.94
CA ILE A 12 3.89 32.60 12.97
C ILE A 12 2.79 32.02 13.86
N VAL A 13 1.88 32.87 14.36
CA VAL A 13 0.78 32.44 15.24
C VAL A 13 -0.11 31.43 14.53
N PHE A 14 -0.49 31.71 13.27
CA PHE A 14 -1.33 30.83 12.47
C PHE A 14 -0.63 29.49 12.15
N GLY A 15 0.65 29.55 11.78
CA GLY A 15 1.46 28.34 11.55
C GLY A 15 1.59 27.48 12.80
N THR A 16 1.82 28.12 13.97
CA THR A 16 1.87 27.42 15.24
C THR A 16 0.53 26.77 15.58
N LEU A 17 -0.58 27.47 15.34
CA LEU A 17 -1.93 26.94 15.58
C LEU A 17 -2.20 25.70 14.70
N ILE A 18 -1.89 25.78 13.40
CA ILE A 18 -2.04 24.65 12.47
C ILE A 18 -1.16 23.49 12.95
N PHE A 19 0.06 23.74 13.36
CA PHE A 19 0.96 22.69 13.87
C PHE A 19 0.38 22.03 15.13
N LEU A 20 -0.10 22.80 16.11
CA LEU A 20 -0.71 22.27 17.32
C LEU A 20 -1.97 21.44 17.01
N ILE A 21 -2.83 21.94 16.13
CA ILE A 21 -4.02 21.18 15.68
C ILE A 21 -3.59 19.88 15.01
N SER A 22 -2.50 19.88 14.23
CA SER A 22 -2.01 18.69 13.54
C SER A 22 -1.54 17.59 14.50
N LEU A 23 -1.18 17.92 15.74
CA LEU A 23 -0.79 16.92 16.75
C LEU A 23 -1.97 16.04 17.19
N LEU A 24 -3.20 16.49 16.99
CA LEU A 24 -4.42 15.71 17.28
C LEU A 24 -4.69 14.62 16.24
N PHE A 25 -4.07 14.71 15.05
CA PHE A 25 -4.25 13.73 13.99
C PHE A 25 -3.18 12.63 14.06
N PRO A 26 -3.53 11.37 13.72
CA PRO A 26 -2.59 10.27 13.70
C PRO A 26 -1.45 10.53 12.71
N SER A 27 -0.25 10.07 13.08
CA SER A 27 0.94 10.12 12.22
C SER A 27 1.07 8.91 11.28
N THR A 28 0.06 8.06 11.27
CA THR A 28 -0.03 6.85 10.45
C THR A 28 -1.39 6.83 9.76
N ALA A 29 -1.41 6.62 8.46
CA ALA A 29 -2.62 6.32 7.71
C ALA A 29 -2.72 4.80 7.54
N ILE A 30 -3.91 4.26 7.82
CA ILE A 30 -4.24 2.85 7.64
C ILE A 30 -5.44 2.78 6.71
N VAL A 31 -5.32 1.98 5.66
CA VAL A 31 -6.41 1.65 4.75
C VAL A 31 -6.54 0.14 4.69
N GLU A 32 -7.77 -0.35 4.84
CA GLU A 32 -8.02 -1.77 4.97
C GLU A 32 -9.25 -2.17 4.17
N ARG A 33 -9.17 -3.30 3.48
CA ARG A 33 -10.30 -3.92 2.77
C ARG A 33 -10.29 -5.42 3.01
N SER A 34 -11.49 -5.99 3.07
CA SER A 34 -11.66 -7.43 3.28
C SER A 34 -12.57 -8.00 2.20
N GLY A 35 -12.41 -9.29 1.93
CA GLY A 35 -13.25 -10.01 1.00
C GLY A 35 -13.25 -11.51 1.27
N VAL A 36 -14.12 -12.22 0.58
CA VAL A 36 -14.17 -13.68 0.55
C VAL A 36 -13.92 -14.15 -0.86
N ILE A 37 -13.01 -15.09 -1.01
CA ILE A 37 -12.61 -15.73 -2.27
C ILE A 37 -13.06 -17.18 -2.19
N ASP A 38 -13.86 -17.63 -3.16
CA ASP A 38 -14.37 -19.01 -3.22
C ASP A 38 -13.30 -19.95 -3.82
N ALA A 39 -12.19 -20.02 -3.11
CA ALA A 39 -11.05 -20.87 -3.43
C ALA A 39 -10.35 -21.32 -2.15
N PRO A 40 -9.69 -22.50 -2.15
CA PRO A 40 -8.90 -22.98 -1.02
C PRO A 40 -7.81 -21.99 -0.65
N MET A 41 -7.49 -21.90 0.65
CA MET A 41 -6.50 -20.99 1.18
C MET A 41 -5.11 -21.16 0.54
N SER A 42 -4.71 -22.37 0.21
CA SER A 42 -3.44 -22.66 -0.49
C SER A 42 -3.37 -21.99 -1.86
N THR A 43 -4.49 -21.96 -2.60
CA THR A 43 -4.58 -21.27 -3.90
C THR A 43 -4.43 -19.77 -3.73
N VAL A 44 -5.17 -19.15 -2.80
CA VAL A 44 -5.07 -17.72 -2.53
C VAL A 44 -3.66 -17.36 -2.06
N TYR A 45 -3.11 -18.15 -1.13
CA TYR A 45 -1.76 -17.91 -0.60
C TYR A 45 -0.68 -18.02 -1.68
N SER A 46 -0.77 -18.98 -2.59
CA SER A 46 0.21 -19.10 -3.67
C SER A 46 0.29 -17.83 -4.53
N HIS A 47 -0.86 -17.20 -4.83
CA HIS A 47 -0.89 -15.96 -5.60
C HIS A 47 -0.35 -14.74 -4.84
N ILE A 48 -0.60 -14.63 -3.53
CA ILE A 48 -0.06 -13.49 -2.75
C ILE A 48 1.43 -13.69 -2.41
N ASN A 49 1.91 -14.93 -2.30
CA ASN A 49 3.28 -15.26 -1.94
C ASN A 49 4.25 -15.28 -3.14
N ASP A 50 3.74 -15.35 -4.35
CA ASP A 50 4.52 -15.30 -5.60
C ASP A 50 4.41 -13.91 -6.24
N LEU A 51 5.45 -13.11 -6.11
CA LEU A 51 5.50 -11.76 -6.66
C LEU A 51 5.40 -11.70 -8.18
N SER A 52 5.73 -12.79 -8.89
CA SER A 52 5.62 -12.84 -10.35
C SER A 52 4.16 -12.79 -10.84
N THR A 53 3.21 -13.15 -9.97
CA THR A 53 1.77 -13.10 -10.27
C THR A 53 1.16 -11.71 -10.03
N TRP A 54 1.81 -10.85 -9.22
CA TRP A 54 1.27 -9.56 -8.78
C TRP A 54 0.92 -8.59 -9.91
N PRO A 55 1.66 -8.49 -11.01
CA PRO A 55 1.28 -7.62 -12.12
C PRO A 55 -0.10 -7.89 -12.69
N SER A 56 -0.63 -9.10 -12.52
CA SER A 56 -1.95 -9.48 -13.04
C SER A 56 -3.13 -8.99 -12.18
N TRP A 57 -2.91 -8.71 -10.88
CA TRP A 57 -3.98 -8.37 -9.95
C TRP A 57 -3.70 -7.19 -9.04
N ASN A 58 -2.44 -6.97 -8.63
CA ASN A 58 -2.10 -5.89 -7.70
C ASN A 58 -1.91 -4.57 -8.45
N PRO A 59 -2.70 -3.53 -8.16
CA PRO A 59 -2.65 -2.25 -8.89
C PRO A 59 -1.30 -1.54 -8.82
N TRP A 60 -0.50 -1.83 -7.79
CA TRP A 60 0.81 -1.19 -7.61
C TRP A 60 1.97 -1.99 -8.19
N ALA A 61 1.73 -3.22 -8.61
CA ALA A 61 2.79 -4.09 -9.10
C ALA A 61 3.26 -3.75 -10.52
N ALA A 62 2.36 -3.25 -11.34
CA ALA A 62 2.66 -2.82 -12.70
C ALA A 62 1.87 -1.54 -13.00
N PRO A 63 2.27 -0.38 -12.45
CA PRO A 63 1.63 0.89 -12.79
C PRO A 63 1.80 1.18 -14.29
N ASP A 64 0.86 1.91 -14.89
CA ASP A 64 0.88 2.24 -16.33
C ASP A 64 2.17 2.90 -16.81
N VAL A 65 2.90 3.53 -15.89
CA VAL A 65 4.21 4.15 -16.15
C VAL A 65 5.39 3.18 -16.10
N ALA A 66 5.18 1.92 -15.68
CA ALA A 66 6.26 0.94 -15.59
C ALA A 66 6.66 0.47 -17.00
N GLN A 67 7.92 0.66 -17.34
CA GLN A 67 8.52 0.23 -18.61
C GLN A 67 9.35 -1.04 -18.44
N LYS A 68 9.83 -1.30 -17.24
CA LYS A 68 10.65 -2.46 -16.89
C LYS A 68 10.30 -2.98 -15.51
N ILE A 69 10.18 -4.31 -15.41
CA ILE A 69 9.97 -5.00 -14.13
C ILE A 69 11.01 -6.10 -14.02
N GLU A 70 11.71 -6.15 -12.89
CA GLU A 70 12.72 -7.14 -12.57
C GLU A 70 12.36 -7.85 -11.27
N PHE A 71 12.37 -9.17 -11.28
CA PHE A 71 12.07 -10.01 -10.12
C PHE A 71 13.34 -10.63 -9.55
N SER A 72 13.34 -10.85 -8.22
CA SER A 72 14.32 -11.73 -7.58
C SER A 72 14.17 -13.17 -8.05
N SER A 73 15.21 -13.95 -7.89
CA SER A 73 15.16 -15.40 -8.14
C SER A 73 15.58 -16.14 -6.85
N PRO A 74 14.65 -16.79 -6.15
CA PRO A 74 13.21 -16.92 -6.45
C PRO A 74 12.42 -15.63 -6.20
N ALA A 75 11.23 -15.52 -6.84
CA ALA A 75 10.29 -14.42 -6.63
C ALA A 75 9.22 -14.75 -5.57
N VAL A 76 9.46 -15.75 -4.74
CA VAL A 76 8.50 -16.35 -3.80
C VAL A 76 9.03 -16.29 -2.37
N GLY A 77 8.14 -15.97 -1.43
CA GLY A 77 8.41 -16.05 0.00
C GLY A 77 9.21 -14.89 0.56
N LYS A 78 9.58 -15.01 1.84
CA LYS A 78 10.32 -13.98 2.57
C LYS A 78 11.65 -13.65 1.87
N GLY A 79 11.91 -12.35 1.68
CA GLY A 79 13.10 -11.84 1.01
C GLY A 79 12.94 -11.69 -0.50
N ALA A 80 11.90 -12.28 -1.10
CA ALA A 80 11.59 -12.05 -2.51
C ALA A 80 11.24 -10.57 -2.74
N TYR A 81 11.65 -10.06 -3.88
CA TYR A 81 11.37 -8.68 -4.28
C TYR A 81 11.16 -8.56 -5.79
N TYR A 82 10.51 -7.49 -6.20
CA TYR A 82 10.59 -6.97 -7.55
C TYR A 82 10.82 -5.46 -7.56
N ILE A 83 11.41 -4.99 -8.64
CA ILE A 83 11.66 -3.58 -8.88
C ILE A 83 11.03 -3.24 -10.22
N TRP A 84 10.30 -2.13 -10.28
CA TRP A 84 9.88 -1.56 -11.53
C TRP A 84 10.47 -0.16 -11.72
N SER A 85 10.69 0.21 -12.96
CA SER A 85 11.16 1.54 -13.35
C SER A 85 10.41 2.03 -14.58
N GLY A 86 10.25 3.34 -14.69
CA GLY A 86 9.54 3.98 -15.78
C GLY A 86 9.74 5.49 -15.79
N VAL A 87 8.92 6.19 -16.56
CA VAL A 87 8.96 7.65 -16.69
C VAL A 87 7.56 8.20 -16.49
N HIS A 88 7.41 9.21 -15.65
CA HIS A 88 6.18 9.95 -15.44
C HIS A 88 6.44 11.47 -15.56
N ASN A 89 5.74 12.14 -16.50
CA ASN A 89 5.96 13.56 -16.78
C ASN A 89 7.45 13.91 -16.99
N GLU A 90 8.16 13.11 -17.82
CA GLU A 90 9.58 13.27 -18.15
C GLU A 90 10.56 13.01 -16.98
N HIS A 91 10.05 12.65 -15.81
CA HIS A 91 10.88 12.31 -14.66
C HIS A 91 10.96 10.78 -14.47
N PRO A 92 12.16 10.24 -14.19
CA PRO A 92 12.31 8.83 -13.86
C PRO A 92 11.60 8.51 -12.54
N VAL A 93 10.83 7.45 -12.55
CA VAL A 93 10.13 6.93 -11.38
C VAL A 93 10.44 5.46 -11.20
N SER A 94 10.46 5.01 -9.97
CA SER A 94 10.70 3.61 -9.65
C SER A 94 9.99 3.20 -8.38
N GLY A 95 9.78 1.91 -8.24
CA GLY A 95 9.25 1.32 -7.02
C GLY A 95 9.87 -0.05 -6.77
N LYS A 96 9.95 -0.42 -5.50
CA LYS A 96 10.39 -1.73 -5.04
C LYS A 96 9.37 -2.30 -4.09
N VAL A 97 9.05 -3.57 -4.28
CA VAL A 97 8.27 -4.37 -3.33
C VAL A 97 9.16 -5.47 -2.77
N THR A 98 9.11 -5.70 -1.47
CA THR A 98 9.88 -6.75 -0.82
C THR A 98 9.00 -7.46 0.21
N ILE A 99 8.90 -8.79 0.13
CA ILE A 99 8.24 -9.59 1.16
C ILE A 99 9.14 -9.63 2.40
N SER A 100 8.67 -9.04 3.49
CA SER A 100 9.39 -9.00 4.77
C SER A 100 9.04 -10.17 5.69
N LYS A 101 7.80 -10.68 5.58
CA LYS A 101 7.29 -11.82 6.33
C LYS A 101 6.39 -12.66 5.44
N SER A 102 6.49 -13.98 5.56
CA SER A 102 5.66 -14.94 4.85
C SER A 102 5.40 -16.12 5.79
N GLU A 103 4.19 -16.18 6.35
CA GLU A 103 3.71 -17.31 7.17
C GLU A 103 2.61 -18.02 6.39
N ASP A 104 2.90 -19.24 5.97
CA ASP A 104 2.00 -20.03 5.14
C ASP A 104 0.63 -20.20 5.82
N GLY A 105 -0.42 -19.94 5.04
CA GLY A 105 -1.79 -20.09 5.51
C GLY A 105 -2.23 -19.09 6.58
N LYS A 106 -1.49 -17.99 6.80
CA LYS A 106 -1.81 -17.04 7.87
C LYS A 106 -1.62 -15.58 7.47
N GLU A 107 -0.39 -15.18 7.18
CA GLU A 107 -0.05 -13.79 7.00
C GLU A 107 1.10 -13.62 6.00
N LEU A 108 1.01 -12.57 5.19
CA LEU A 108 2.12 -12.08 4.38
C LEU A 108 2.27 -10.58 4.59
N VAL A 109 3.49 -10.14 4.92
CA VAL A 109 3.83 -8.71 5.07
C VAL A 109 4.84 -8.33 4.02
N TYR A 110 4.62 -7.19 3.38
CA TYR A 110 5.52 -6.65 2.37
C TYR A 110 5.72 -5.15 2.54
N ASN A 111 6.85 -4.66 2.09
CA ASN A 111 7.19 -3.25 2.05
C ASN A 111 7.14 -2.73 0.62
N LEU A 112 6.62 -1.52 0.47
CA LEU A 112 6.51 -0.77 -0.78
C LEU A 112 7.35 0.49 -0.64
N ASP A 113 8.37 0.60 -1.46
CA ASP A 113 9.24 1.78 -1.53
C ASP A 113 9.11 2.41 -2.92
N PHE A 114 8.64 3.65 -2.97
CA PHE A 114 8.50 4.43 -4.20
C PHE A 114 9.42 5.64 -4.17
N SER A 115 10.02 5.98 -5.31
CA SER A 115 10.89 7.15 -5.43
C SER A 115 10.20 8.48 -5.12
N SER A 116 8.87 8.55 -5.25
CA SER A 116 8.07 9.78 -5.12
C SER A 116 7.10 9.81 -3.94
N MET A 117 7.02 8.74 -3.15
CA MET A 117 6.05 8.63 -2.04
C MET A 117 6.73 8.15 -0.75
N LYS A 118 6.00 8.28 0.37
CA LYS A 118 6.43 7.69 1.63
C LYS A 118 6.38 6.16 1.54
N PRO A 119 7.33 5.45 2.17
CA PRO A 119 7.28 4.00 2.27
C PRO A 119 5.99 3.52 2.92
N MET A 120 5.46 2.42 2.41
CA MET A 120 4.24 1.78 2.90
C MET A 120 4.53 0.34 3.29
N THR A 121 3.76 -0.16 4.25
CA THR A 121 3.76 -1.58 4.60
C THR A 121 2.39 -2.16 4.29
N GLY A 122 2.35 -3.21 3.51
CA GLY A 122 1.14 -3.96 3.24
C GLY A 122 1.13 -5.28 3.99
N THR A 123 -0.05 -5.68 4.46
CA THR A 123 -0.28 -6.95 5.16
C THR A 123 -1.49 -7.63 4.56
N PHE A 124 -1.34 -8.89 4.20
CA PHE A 124 -2.43 -9.80 3.92
C PHE A 124 -2.61 -10.74 5.10
N GLU A 125 -3.80 -10.76 5.68
CA GLU A 125 -4.23 -11.81 6.62
C GLU A 125 -5.24 -12.69 5.90
N ILE A 126 -5.06 -14.02 6.00
CA ILE A 126 -5.97 -14.99 5.39
C ILE A 126 -6.44 -16.00 6.44
N LYS A 127 -7.69 -16.41 6.30
CA LYS A 127 -8.32 -17.41 7.17
C LYS A 127 -9.20 -18.31 6.32
N PRO A 128 -9.16 -19.64 6.52
CA PRO A 128 -10.05 -20.54 5.80
C PRO A 128 -11.49 -20.34 6.29
N SER A 129 -12.47 -20.60 5.42
CA SER A 129 -13.86 -20.82 5.82
C SER A 129 -13.99 -22.12 6.62
N ALA A 130 -15.11 -22.29 7.31
CA ALA A 130 -15.35 -23.48 8.14
C ALA A 130 -15.33 -24.81 7.36
N ASP A 131 -15.70 -24.76 6.09
CA ASP A 131 -15.70 -25.92 5.17
C ASP A 131 -14.39 -26.07 4.37
N GLY A 132 -13.46 -25.12 4.51
CA GLY A 132 -12.18 -25.11 3.80
C GLY A 132 -12.25 -24.74 2.31
N ASN A 133 -13.43 -24.49 1.77
CA ASN A 133 -13.64 -24.26 0.34
C ASN A 133 -13.48 -22.80 -0.07
N ALA A 134 -13.57 -21.88 0.89
CA ALA A 134 -13.39 -20.44 0.68
C ALA A 134 -12.35 -19.86 1.63
N THR A 135 -11.83 -18.69 1.30
CA THR A 135 -10.81 -17.97 2.06
C THR A 135 -11.28 -16.56 2.33
N ALA A 136 -11.35 -16.20 3.61
CA ALA A 136 -11.47 -14.79 4.00
C ALA A 136 -10.08 -14.15 3.92
N ILE A 137 -9.99 -13.03 3.21
CA ILE A 137 -8.77 -12.24 3.05
C ILE A 137 -8.99 -10.82 3.53
N GLN A 138 -8.03 -10.30 4.28
CA GLN A 138 -7.95 -8.91 4.70
C GLN A 138 -6.65 -8.32 4.16
N TRP A 139 -6.76 -7.20 3.46
CA TRP A 139 -5.64 -6.45 2.93
C TRP A 139 -5.54 -5.10 3.61
N ARG A 140 -4.49 -4.90 4.35
CA ARG A 140 -4.19 -3.68 5.10
C ARG A 140 -2.94 -3.03 4.54
N VAL A 141 -3.00 -1.71 4.35
CA VAL A 141 -1.84 -0.88 3.97
C VAL A 141 -1.66 0.23 4.97
N GLU A 142 -0.46 0.35 5.47
CA GLU A 142 -0.05 1.32 6.45
C GLU A 142 1.02 2.24 5.89
N THR A 143 0.84 3.56 6.05
CA THR A 143 1.78 4.60 5.62
C THR A 143 2.15 5.49 6.80
N LYS A 144 3.44 5.59 7.12
CA LYS A 144 3.94 6.51 8.15
C LYS A 144 4.03 7.93 7.56
N LEU A 145 3.16 8.81 8.02
CA LEU A 145 3.02 10.18 7.49
C LEU A 145 4.07 11.15 8.08
N GLY A 146 4.54 10.87 9.30
CA GLY A 146 5.43 11.76 10.04
C GLY A 146 4.67 12.89 10.75
N MET A 147 5.40 13.91 11.22
CA MET A 147 4.85 14.94 12.10
C MET A 147 4.29 16.18 11.37
N LEU A 148 4.61 16.37 10.10
CA LEU A 148 4.25 17.59 9.36
C LEU A 148 2.76 17.66 9.03
N PRO A 149 2.08 18.81 9.24
CA PRO A 149 0.63 18.95 9.08
C PRO A 149 0.09 18.50 7.73
N TRP A 150 0.78 18.85 6.63
CA TRP A 150 0.33 18.50 5.27
C TRP A 150 0.38 17.00 4.96
N TRP A 151 1.31 16.25 5.58
CA TRP A 151 1.32 14.80 5.45
C TRP A 151 0.15 14.15 6.18
N LYS A 152 -0.19 14.68 7.37
CA LYS A 152 -1.34 14.20 8.14
C LYS A 152 -2.67 14.50 7.44
N LEU A 153 -2.77 15.65 6.76
CA LEU A 153 -3.93 15.97 5.92
C LEU A 153 -4.07 14.98 4.75
N ARG A 154 -2.97 14.61 4.10
CA ARG A 154 -2.98 13.55 3.07
C ARG A 154 -3.42 12.21 3.64
N GLY A 155 -3.06 11.89 4.89
CA GLY A 155 -3.52 10.69 5.58
C GLY A 155 -5.03 10.63 5.75
N PHE A 156 -5.68 11.77 5.98
CA PHE A 156 -7.14 11.86 6.03
C PHE A 156 -7.81 11.47 4.69
N LEU A 157 -7.12 11.72 3.58
CA LEU A 157 -7.59 11.34 2.24
C LEU A 157 -7.13 9.95 1.81
N ALA A 158 -6.32 9.26 2.62
CA ALA A 158 -5.71 7.99 2.23
C ALA A 158 -6.76 6.93 1.86
N ASP A 159 -7.85 6.82 2.61
CA ASP A 159 -8.91 5.85 2.30
C ASP A 159 -9.57 6.13 0.94
N LYS A 160 -9.82 7.39 0.60
CA LYS A 160 -10.41 7.77 -0.69
C LYS A 160 -9.48 7.51 -1.87
N LEU A 161 -8.16 7.59 -1.66
CA LEU A 161 -7.16 7.42 -2.71
C LEU A 161 -6.73 5.96 -2.87
N THR A 162 -6.55 5.27 -1.74
CA THR A 162 -5.99 3.91 -1.70
C THR A 162 -7.08 2.84 -1.65
N GLY A 163 -8.21 3.11 -0.99
CA GLY A 163 -9.29 2.15 -0.81
C GLY A 163 -9.80 1.52 -2.12
N PRO A 164 -10.15 2.33 -3.15
CA PRO A 164 -10.59 1.79 -4.44
C PRO A 164 -9.55 0.91 -5.14
N GLN A 165 -8.25 1.19 -4.92
CA GLN A 165 -7.17 0.37 -5.47
C GLN A 165 -7.11 -1.00 -4.78
N LEU A 166 -7.28 -1.06 -3.44
CA LEU A 166 -7.36 -2.33 -2.71
C LEU A 166 -8.56 -3.15 -3.15
N GLU A 167 -9.73 -2.52 -3.31
CA GLU A 167 -10.96 -3.17 -3.79
C GLU A 167 -10.77 -3.76 -5.20
N THR A 168 -10.16 -2.98 -6.10
CA THR A 168 -9.83 -3.44 -7.46
C THR A 168 -8.87 -4.63 -7.42
N GLY A 169 -7.83 -4.56 -6.59
CA GLY A 169 -6.86 -5.63 -6.42
C GLY A 169 -7.50 -6.91 -5.88
N LEU A 170 -8.30 -6.82 -4.82
CA LEU A 170 -9.02 -7.96 -4.25
C LEU A 170 -10.00 -8.58 -5.25
N THR A 171 -10.70 -7.76 -6.03
CA THR A 171 -11.62 -8.24 -7.07
C THR A 171 -10.87 -9.00 -8.17
N LYS A 172 -9.72 -8.48 -8.61
CA LYS A 172 -8.88 -9.16 -9.60
C LYS A 172 -8.31 -10.47 -9.05
N LEU A 173 -7.81 -10.46 -7.81
CA LEU A 173 -7.29 -11.66 -7.14
C LEU A 173 -8.38 -12.73 -7.01
N LYS A 174 -9.59 -12.34 -6.58
CA LYS A 174 -10.76 -13.22 -6.54
C LYS A 174 -11.02 -13.86 -7.90
N ASN A 175 -11.10 -13.06 -8.96
CA ASN A 175 -11.34 -13.57 -10.30
C ASN A 175 -10.26 -14.55 -10.81
N ILE A 176 -9.02 -14.39 -10.37
CA ILE A 176 -7.91 -15.30 -10.74
C ILE A 176 -8.03 -16.62 -9.97
N CYS A 177 -8.29 -16.55 -8.67
CA CYS A 177 -8.36 -17.72 -7.81
C CYS A 177 -9.62 -18.59 -8.06
N GLU A 178 -10.72 -17.99 -8.49
CA GLU A 178 -12.00 -18.66 -8.75
C GLU A 178 -12.16 -19.18 -10.18
N LYS A 179 -11.25 -18.85 -11.10
CA LYS A 179 -11.23 -19.43 -12.43
C LYS A 179 -10.82 -20.90 -12.31
N LYS A 180 -11.77 -21.77 -12.66
CA LYS A 180 -11.56 -23.22 -12.84
C LYS A 180 -10.94 -23.49 -14.20
#